data_963b526afc49a4e1d826efee16c82f37
#
_entry.id   963b526afc49a4e1d826efee16c82f37
#
_cell.length_a   1.000
_cell.length_b   1.000
_cell.length_c   1.000
_cell.angle_alpha   90.00
_cell.angle_beta   90.00
_cell.angle_gamma   90.00
#
_symmetry.space_group_name_H-M   'P 1'
#
loop_
_entity.id
_entity.type
_entity.pdbx_description
1 polymer ?
#
loop_
_entity_poly.entity_id
_entity_poly.type
_entity_poly.pdbx_seq_one_letter_code
_entity_poly.pdbx_strand_id
1 'polypeptide(L)'
;MEFEHLLELIGDEPVFDSALLLAGDISPEYVRLQLSRWTKAGRIYQLRRGLYAVAPPYQKVKPHPFLAANRLRRASYVSAQSALAFYGLIPDTVNATVSVTAGRPERLQTPLGIFEFRHIKPELLKGYRMTGLRGQQALVALPEKALLDLVYLQPGGGRLEYLRELRLQNLDRLDLDVLRRQSAVFGTPKLRRAVDVITQLTRQEARDYEVL
;
A
#
# COMPACT_ATOMS: atom_id res chain seq x y z
N MET A 1 4.47 -18.69 28.44
CA MET A 1 4.93 -18.92 27.04
C MET A 1 6.29 -18.26 26.89
N GLU A 2 7.30 -19.03 26.48
CA GLU A 2 8.64 -18.52 26.22
C GLU A 2 8.69 -17.83 24.86
N PHE A 3 9.71 -16.97 24.64
CA PHE A 3 9.83 -16.20 23.41
C PHE A 3 10.19 -17.08 22.20
N GLU A 4 10.97 -18.12 22.45
CA GLU A 4 11.35 -19.14 21.46
C GLU A 4 10.13 -19.84 20.90
N HIS A 5 9.17 -20.19 21.77
CA HIS A 5 7.90 -20.80 21.33
C HIS A 5 7.06 -19.84 20.48
N LEU A 6 7.08 -18.52 20.75
CA LEU A 6 6.49 -17.54 19.85
C LEU A 6 7.12 -17.62 18.46
N LEU A 7 8.46 -17.64 18.37
CA LEU A 7 9.19 -17.68 17.10
C LEU A 7 8.90 -18.96 16.30
N GLU A 8 8.73 -20.09 16.97
CA GLU A 8 8.32 -21.35 16.36
C GLU A 8 6.90 -21.25 15.80
N LEU A 9 5.96 -20.73 16.59
CA LEU A 9 4.55 -20.62 16.23
C LEU A 9 4.31 -19.71 15.02
N ILE A 10 5.01 -18.57 14.95
CA ILE A 10 4.86 -17.63 13.82
C ILE A 10 5.67 -18.04 12.59
N GLY A 11 6.71 -18.88 12.75
CA GLY A 11 7.55 -19.34 11.64
C GLY A 11 8.16 -18.18 10.85
N ASP A 12 7.84 -18.11 9.56
CA ASP A 12 8.32 -17.06 8.63
C ASP A 12 7.30 -15.93 8.40
N GLU A 13 6.21 -15.90 9.19
CA GLU A 13 5.21 -14.83 9.08
C GLU A 13 5.81 -13.49 9.52
N PRO A 14 5.94 -12.51 8.61
CA PRO A 14 6.61 -11.24 8.93
C PRO A 14 5.77 -10.33 9.85
N VAL A 15 4.45 -10.53 9.88
CA VAL A 15 3.50 -9.78 10.71
C VAL A 15 2.44 -10.74 11.23
N PHE A 16 2.17 -10.75 12.54
CA PHE A 16 1.24 -11.68 13.18
C PHE A 16 0.18 -10.98 14.04
N ASP A 17 -1.00 -11.57 14.11
CA ASP A 17 -2.08 -11.15 15.00
C ASP A 17 -1.94 -11.82 16.37
N SER A 18 -2.21 -11.09 17.46
CA SER A 18 -2.22 -11.66 18.82
C SER A 18 -3.23 -12.81 18.99
N ALA A 19 -4.25 -12.87 18.13
CA ALA A 19 -5.22 -13.96 18.11
C ALA A 19 -4.56 -15.32 17.86
N LEU A 20 -3.44 -15.36 17.13
CA LEU A 20 -2.66 -16.60 16.92
C LEU A 20 -2.20 -17.24 18.24
N LEU A 21 -1.90 -16.42 19.26
CA LEU A 21 -1.40 -16.85 20.55
C LEU A 21 -2.52 -17.28 21.52
N LEU A 22 -3.77 -17.05 21.14
CA LEU A 22 -4.96 -17.43 21.91
C LEU A 22 -5.52 -18.81 21.49
N ALA A 23 -4.87 -19.48 20.54
CA ALA A 23 -5.20 -20.83 20.16
C ALA A 23 -4.72 -21.80 21.26
N GLY A 24 -5.67 -22.31 22.07
CA GLY A 24 -5.40 -23.20 23.22
C GLY A 24 -5.93 -22.63 24.54
N ASP A 25 -5.63 -23.31 25.66
CA ASP A 25 -6.10 -22.94 27.02
C ASP A 25 -5.27 -21.82 27.66
N ILE A 26 -4.75 -20.87 26.90
CA ILE A 26 -3.93 -19.77 27.42
C ILE A 26 -4.82 -18.55 27.68
N SER A 27 -4.75 -18.00 28.91
CA SER A 27 -5.57 -16.82 29.24
C SER A 27 -5.18 -15.59 28.41
N PRO A 28 -6.14 -14.81 27.92
CA PRO A 28 -5.89 -13.58 27.17
C PRO A 28 -5.05 -12.54 27.94
N GLU A 29 -5.19 -12.52 29.28
CA GLU A 29 -4.44 -11.64 30.17
C GLU A 29 -2.95 -12.00 30.16
N TYR A 30 -2.65 -13.30 30.23
CA TYR A 30 -1.28 -13.79 30.18
C TYR A 30 -0.62 -13.49 28.83
N VAL A 31 -1.33 -13.70 27.72
CA VAL A 31 -0.82 -13.35 26.37
C VAL A 31 -0.53 -11.85 26.28
N ARG A 32 -1.46 -10.99 26.73
CA ARG A 32 -1.27 -9.53 26.74
C ARG A 32 -0.04 -9.12 27.56
N LEU A 33 0.15 -9.74 28.73
CA LEU A 33 1.31 -9.47 29.58
C LEU A 33 2.62 -9.85 28.88
N GLN A 34 2.69 -11.02 28.24
CA GLN A 34 3.88 -11.47 27.50
C GLN A 34 4.18 -10.53 26.31
N LEU A 35 3.19 -10.21 25.50
CA LEU A 35 3.35 -9.28 24.37
C LEU A 35 3.85 -7.89 24.84
N SER A 36 3.32 -7.40 25.98
CA SER A 36 3.79 -6.14 26.58
C SER A 36 5.26 -6.22 27.03
N ARG A 37 5.66 -7.32 27.68
CA ARG A 37 7.04 -7.54 28.11
C ARG A 37 8.00 -7.60 26.93
N TRP A 38 7.66 -8.36 25.87
CA TRP A 38 8.50 -8.48 24.67
C TRP A 38 8.57 -7.17 23.87
N THR A 39 7.49 -6.41 23.83
CA THR A 39 7.50 -5.07 23.22
C THR A 39 8.43 -4.13 23.97
N LYS A 40 8.34 -4.09 25.33
CA LYS A 40 9.24 -3.27 26.17
C LYS A 40 10.70 -3.70 26.07
N ALA A 41 10.95 -5.00 25.91
CA ALA A 41 12.30 -5.55 25.72
C ALA A 41 12.83 -5.37 24.28
N GLY A 42 12.06 -4.77 23.36
CA GLY A 42 12.47 -4.55 21.97
C GLY A 42 12.54 -5.82 21.13
N ARG A 43 11.94 -6.94 21.59
CA ARG A 43 11.94 -8.21 20.86
C ARG A 43 10.88 -8.25 19.75
N ILE A 44 9.77 -7.53 19.95
CA ILE A 44 8.70 -7.37 18.97
C ILE A 44 8.30 -5.89 18.84
N TYR A 45 7.79 -5.52 17.69
CA TYR A 45 7.17 -4.23 17.43
C TYR A 45 5.66 -4.36 17.49
N GLN A 46 5.00 -3.53 18.28
CA GLN A 46 3.56 -3.38 18.19
C GLN A 46 3.23 -2.38 17.09
N LEU A 47 2.63 -2.84 16.00
CA LEU A 47 2.26 -2.00 14.86
C LEU A 47 0.93 -1.27 15.12
N ARG A 48 0.00 -1.96 15.76
CA ARG A 48 -1.24 -1.45 16.35
C ARG A 48 -1.74 -2.46 17.41
N ARG A 49 -2.83 -2.13 18.08
CA ARG A 49 -3.45 -3.08 19.03
C ARG A 49 -3.77 -4.42 18.34
N GLY A 50 -3.19 -5.49 18.85
CA GLY A 50 -3.40 -6.86 18.36
C GLY A 50 -2.57 -7.25 17.14
N LEU A 51 -1.74 -6.35 16.57
CA LEU A 51 -0.90 -6.63 15.39
C LEU A 51 0.56 -6.34 15.71
N TYR A 52 1.43 -7.30 15.46
CA TYR A 52 2.84 -7.27 15.84
C TYR A 52 3.74 -7.74 14.69
N ALA A 53 5.00 -7.37 14.76
CA ALA A 53 6.10 -7.92 13.95
C ALA A 53 7.27 -8.25 14.85
N VAL A 54 8.07 -9.25 14.50
CA VAL A 54 9.32 -9.55 15.23
C VAL A 54 10.34 -8.47 14.89
N ALA A 55 11.07 -8.02 15.93
CA ALA A 55 12.13 -7.02 15.77
C ALA A 55 13.49 -7.69 15.47
N PRO A 56 14.42 -7.00 14.78
CA PRO A 56 15.81 -7.46 14.72
C PRO A 56 16.43 -7.60 16.13
N PRO A 57 17.31 -8.56 16.39
CA PRO A 57 17.87 -9.54 15.44
C PRO A 57 17.03 -10.81 15.26
N TYR A 58 15.87 -10.92 15.92
CA TYR A 58 15.04 -12.14 15.94
C TYR A 58 14.19 -12.31 14.68
N GLN A 59 14.11 -11.27 13.85
CA GLN A 59 13.29 -11.22 12.63
C GLN A 59 13.90 -12.10 11.53
N LYS A 60 13.21 -13.18 11.15
CA LYS A 60 13.60 -14.05 10.05
C LYS A 60 13.31 -13.42 8.69
N VAL A 61 12.10 -12.86 8.56
CA VAL A 61 11.63 -12.23 7.32
C VAL A 61 11.23 -10.78 7.61
N LYS A 62 11.89 -9.84 6.92
CA LYS A 62 11.56 -8.42 7.06
C LYS A 62 10.20 -8.14 6.40
N PRO A 63 9.22 -7.56 7.12
CA PRO A 63 7.93 -7.22 6.53
C PRO A 63 8.08 -6.25 5.35
N HIS A 64 7.51 -6.60 4.20
CA HIS A 64 7.38 -5.64 3.12
C HIS A 64 6.37 -4.56 3.52
N PRO A 65 6.65 -3.25 3.27
CA PRO A 65 5.74 -2.17 3.68
C PRO A 65 4.31 -2.34 3.14
N PHE A 66 4.14 -2.89 1.94
CA PHE A 66 2.83 -3.11 1.33
C PHE A 66 2.03 -4.20 2.05
N LEU A 67 2.69 -5.31 2.43
CA LEU A 67 2.06 -6.33 3.28
C LEU A 67 1.65 -5.72 4.63
N ALA A 68 2.57 -4.99 5.28
CA ALA A 68 2.29 -4.34 6.55
C ALA A 68 1.09 -3.38 6.46
N ALA A 69 0.98 -2.60 5.37
CA ALA A 69 -0.16 -1.71 5.13
C ALA A 69 -1.49 -2.49 5.06
N ASN A 70 -1.53 -3.58 4.30
CA ASN A 70 -2.75 -4.41 4.19
C ASN A 70 -3.12 -5.09 5.53
N ARG A 71 -2.12 -5.46 6.35
CA ARG A 71 -2.35 -6.03 7.68
C ARG A 71 -2.78 -4.96 8.69
N LEU A 72 -2.24 -3.75 8.60
CA LEU A 72 -2.63 -2.61 9.40
C LEU A 72 -4.09 -2.20 9.14
N ARG A 73 -4.54 -2.23 7.90
CA ARG A 73 -5.91 -1.88 7.53
C ARG A 73 -6.47 -2.95 6.60
N ARG A 74 -7.28 -3.86 7.13
CA ARG A 74 -8.07 -4.79 6.32
C ARG A 74 -9.00 -3.98 5.38
N ALA A 75 -9.38 -4.55 4.25
CA ALA A 75 -10.17 -3.87 3.22
C ALA A 75 -9.54 -2.55 2.75
N SER A 76 -8.21 -2.59 2.51
CA SER A 76 -7.44 -1.56 1.81
C SER A 76 -6.50 -2.20 0.79
N TYR A 77 -6.02 -1.42 -0.15
CA TYR A 77 -4.94 -1.81 -1.06
C TYR A 77 -3.96 -0.65 -1.23
N VAL A 78 -2.70 -0.96 -1.48
CA VAL A 78 -1.66 0.04 -1.75
C VAL A 78 -1.95 0.71 -3.09
N SER A 79 -1.88 2.04 -3.15
CA SER A 79 -2.26 2.83 -4.33
C SER A 79 -1.47 4.14 -4.43
N ALA A 80 -1.94 5.02 -5.30
CA ALA A 80 -1.39 6.36 -5.51
C ALA A 80 0.13 6.31 -5.72
N GLN A 81 0.88 7.24 -5.12
CA GLN A 81 2.33 7.34 -5.33
C GLN A 81 3.08 6.04 -5.00
N SER A 82 2.67 5.30 -3.95
CA SER A 82 3.35 4.06 -3.57
C SER A 82 3.24 2.97 -4.64
N ALA A 83 2.07 2.81 -5.26
CA ALA A 83 1.90 1.87 -6.35
C ALA A 83 2.53 2.39 -7.65
N LEU A 84 2.44 3.69 -7.96
CA LEU A 84 3.09 4.28 -9.13
C LEU A 84 4.61 4.13 -9.09
N ALA A 85 5.25 4.39 -7.95
CA ALA A 85 6.68 4.18 -7.75
C ALA A 85 7.06 2.69 -7.89
N PHE A 86 6.24 1.79 -7.34
CA PHE A 86 6.44 0.34 -7.48
C PHE A 86 6.43 -0.12 -8.94
N TYR A 87 5.57 0.44 -9.77
CA TYR A 87 5.53 0.17 -11.22
C TYR A 87 6.56 0.96 -12.03
N GLY A 88 7.32 1.86 -11.39
CA GLY A 88 8.29 2.72 -12.07
C GLY A 88 7.64 3.80 -12.93
N LEU A 89 6.39 4.19 -12.61
CA LEU A 89 5.66 5.24 -13.33
C LEU A 89 5.97 6.65 -12.82
N ILE A 90 6.59 6.76 -11.64
CA ILE A 90 7.15 7.99 -11.08
C ILE A 90 8.55 7.73 -10.52
N PRO A 91 9.47 8.71 -10.60
CA PRO A 91 10.84 8.53 -10.10
C PRO A 91 10.96 8.67 -8.59
N ASP A 92 9.94 9.20 -7.93
CA ASP A 92 10.03 9.65 -6.54
C ASP A 92 10.09 8.49 -5.54
N THR A 93 10.98 8.65 -4.56
CA THR A 93 10.97 7.81 -3.35
C THR A 93 9.82 8.25 -2.44
N VAL A 94 8.92 7.34 -2.14
CA VAL A 94 7.75 7.63 -1.31
C VAL A 94 8.10 7.45 0.17
N ASN A 95 8.03 8.52 0.96
CA ASN A 95 8.34 8.50 2.40
C ASN A 95 7.28 7.77 3.24
N ALA A 96 6.10 7.55 2.70
CA ALA A 96 5.00 6.85 3.36
C ALA A 96 4.36 5.84 2.43
N THR A 97 3.95 4.68 2.96
CA THR A 97 3.15 3.73 2.19
C THR A 97 1.70 4.21 2.14
N VAL A 98 1.26 4.62 0.96
CA VAL A 98 -0.09 5.14 0.71
C VAL A 98 -1.01 4.02 0.27
N SER A 99 -2.13 3.88 0.96
CA SER A 99 -3.20 2.94 0.66
C SER A 99 -4.54 3.65 0.58
N VAL A 100 -5.49 3.07 -0.12
CA VAL A 100 -6.87 3.54 -0.15
C VAL A 100 -7.79 2.54 0.54
N THR A 101 -8.85 3.06 1.17
CA THR A 101 -9.84 2.30 1.92
C THR A 101 -11.20 3.01 1.86
N ALA A 102 -12.29 2.26 2.01
CA ALA A 102 -13.61 2.85 2.22
C ALA A 102 -13.85 3.32 3.67
N GLY A 103 -12.92 3.01 4.58
CA GLY A 103 -12.97 3.44 5.97
C GLY A 103 -12.49 4.90 6.18
N ARG A 104 -12.42 5.31 7.44
CA ARG A 104 -11.91 6.65 7.80
C ARG A 104 -10.44 6.79 7.41
N PRO A 105 -10.02 7.97 6.90
CA PRO A 105 -8.61 8.25 6.65
C PRO A 105 -7.83 8.19 7.97
N GLU A 106 -6.58 7.73 7.87
CA GLU A 106 -5.71 7.56 9.03
C GLU A 106 -4.25 7.65 8.60
N ARG A 107 -3.41 8.22 9.45
CA ARG A 107 -1.95 8.18 9.30
C ARG A 107 -1.35 7.52 10.52
N LEU A 108 -0.59 6.46 10.31
CA LEU A 108 0.06 5.67 11.34
C LEU A 108 1.57 5.78 11.19
N GLN A 109 2.24 6.08 12.28
CA GLN A 109 3.70 5.95 12.38
C GLN A 109 4.01 4.72 13.22
N THR A 110 4.80 3.81 12.65
CA THR A 110 5.18 2.55 13.27
C THR A 110 6.69 2.35 13.15
N PRO A 111 7.29 1.39 13.87
CA PRO A 111 8.69 1.03 13.66
C PRO A 111 9.01 0.51 12.25
N LEU A 112 8.00 0.12 11.47
CA LEU A 112 8.15 -0.30 10.07
C LEU A 112 8.03 0.85 9.06
N GLY A 113 7.75 2.07 9.51
CA GLY A 113 7.58 3.25 8.66
C GLY A 113 6.24 3.96 8.85
N ILE A 114 5.96 4.88 7.94
CA ILE A 114 4.73 5.68 7.92
C ILE A 114 3.75 5.06 6.93
N PHE A 115 2.50 4.94 7.36
CA PHE A 115 1.39 4.40 6.56
C PHE A 115 0.26 5.42 6.51
N GLU A 116 -0.19 5.73 5.30
CA GLU A 116 -1.31 6.65 5.06
C GLU A 116 -2.47 5.89 4.41
N PHE A 117 -3.64 5.95 5.05
CA PHE A 117 -4.88 5.38 4.53
C PHE A 117 -5.80 6.52 4.11
N ARG A 118 -6.08 6.61 2.82
CA ARG A 118 -6.92 7.66 2.24
C ARG A 118 -8.30 7.12 1.94
N HIS A 119 -9.32 7.93 2.21
CA HIS A 119 -10.70 7.53 1.95
C HIS A 119 -11.05 7.57 0.48
N ILE A 120 -11.66 6.51 -0.01
CA ILE A 120 -12.30 6.45 -1.32
C ILE A 120 -13.72 5.91 -1.15
N LYS A 121 -14.63 6.27 -2.06
CA LYS A 121 -16.00 5.75 -2.02
C LYS A 121 -16.00 4.24 -2.18
N PRO A 122 -16.89 3.50 -1.46
CA PRO A 122 -16.93 2.03 -1.49
C PRO A 122 -17.05 1.46 -2.92
N GLU A 123 -17.86 2.07 -3.78
CA GLU A 123 -18.07 1.66 -5.17
C GLU A 123 -16.81 1.77 -6.05
N LEU A 124 -15.83 2.57 -5.61
CA LEU A 124 -14.56 2.76 -6.28
C LEU A 124 -13.46 1.82 -5.73
N LEU A 125 -13.73 1.06 -4.67
CA LEU A 125 -12.75 0.16 -4.03
C LEU A 125 -12.59 -1.13 -4.86
N LYS A 126 -12.04 -1.01 -6.06
CA LYS A 126 -11.78 -2.06 -7.06
C LYS A 126 -10.60 -1.69 -7.96
N GLY A 127 -10.17 -2.59 -8.85
CA GLY A 127 -9.03 -2.35 -9.75
C GLY A 127 -7.67 -2.58 -9.08
N TYR A 128 -7.60 -3.53 -8.17
CA TYR A 128 -6.38 -3.98 -7.50
C TYR A 128 -6.26 -5.51 -7.61
N ARG A 129 -5.07 -6.01 -7.37
CA ARG A 129 -4.80 -7.45 -7.39
C ARG A 129 -3.82 -7.86 -6.30
N MET A 130 -3.78 -9.15 -5.99
CA MET A 130 -2.70 -9.73 -5.20
C MET A 130 -1.42 -9.69 -6.03
N THR A 131 -0.36 -9.10 -5.46
CA THR A 131 0.92 -8.87 -6.11
C THR A 131 2.03 -9.52 -5.30
N GLY A 132 2.90 -10.29 -5.97
CA GLY A 132 4.08 -10.91 -5.35
C GLY A 132 5.18 -9.88 -5.05
N LEU A 133 5.77 -9.97 -3.85
CA LEU A 133 6.74 -9.02 -3.30
C LEU A 133 7.88 -9.79 -2.62
N ARG A 134 8.81 -10.36 -3.39
CA ARG A 134 9.98 -11.09 -2.85
C ARG A 134 9.60 -12.12 -1.77
N GLY A 135 8.72 -13.05 -2.11
CA GLY A 135 8.26 -14.11 -1.18
C GLY A 135 7.08 -13.71 -0.28
N GLN A 136 6.63 -12.47 -0.34
CA GLN A 136 5.43 -11.97 0.33
C GLN A 136 4.37 -11.59 -0.70
N GLN A 137 3.17 -11.25 -0.24
CA GLN A 137 2.07 -10.82 -1.11
C GLN A 137 1.32 -9.63 -0.50
N ALA A 138 0.84 -8.73 -1.34
CA ALA A 138 -0.02 -7.64 -0.93
C ALA A 138 -1.06 -7.28 -2.01
N LEU A 139 -2.17 -6.69 -1.59
CA LEU A 139 -3.14 -6.07 -2.48
C LEU A 139 -2.59 -4.72 -2.95
N VAL A 140 -2.38 -4.59 -4.26
CA VAL A 140 -1.84 -3.39 -4.89
C VAL A 140 -2.74 -2.97 -6.05
N ALA A 141 -3.03 -1.68 -6.18
CA ALA A 141 -3.75 -1.13 -7.32
C ALA A 141 -3.05 -1.49 -8.63
N LEU A 142 -3.81 -1.72 -9.70
CA LEU A 142 -3.27 -1.74 -11.05
C LEU A 142 -2.69 -0.36 -11.40
N PRO A 143 -1.72 -0.26 -12.33
CA PRO A 143 -1.09 1.02 -12.69
C PRO A 143 -2.09 2.14 -12.99
N GLU A 144 -3.07 1.85 -13.82
CA GLU A 144 -4.13 2.79 -14.22
C GLU A 144 -4.97 3.20 -13.01
N LYS A 145 -5.30 2.25 -12.15
CA LYS A 145 -6.08 2.51 -10.93
C LYS A 145 -5.31 3.37 -9.94
N ALA A 146 -4.01 3.10 -9.75
CA ALA A 146 -3.15 3.90 -8.88
C ALA A 146 -3.09 5.37 -9.32
N LEU A 147 -2.99 5.61 -10.62
CA LEU A 147 -2.98 6.93 -11.21
C LEU A 147 -4.34 7.64 -11.06
N LEU A 148 -5.44 6.93 -11.30
CA LEU A 148 -6.79 7.48 -11.11
C LEU A 148 -7.08 7.78 -9.64
N ASP A 149 -6.67 6.92 -8.70
CA ASP A 149 -6.81 7.18 -7.27
C ASP A 149 -6.03 8.42 -6.85
N LEU A 150 -4.79 8.56 -7.31
CA LEU A 150 -3.96 9.73 -7.03
C LEU A 150 -4.63 11.01 -7.50
N VAL A 151 -5.06 11.05 -8.77
CA VAL A 151 -5.75 12.21 -9.36
C VAL A 151 -7.06 12.50 -8.64
N TYR A 152 -7.84 11.47 -8.29
CA TYR A 152 -9.11 11.62 -7.59
C TYR A 152 -8.94 12.25 -6.22
N LEU A 153 -7.97 11.76 -5.44
CA LEU A 153 -7.73 12.17 -4.06
C LEU A 153 -7.01 13.53 -3.95
N GLN A 154 -6.26 13.92 -4.98
CA GLN A 154 -5.49 15.16 -4.96
C GLN A 154 -6.34 16.34 -5.39
N PRO A 155 -6.49 17.41 -4.58
CA PRO A 155 -7.06 18.67 -5.05
C PRO A 155 -6.27 19.19 -6.26
N GLY A 156 -6.99 19.54 -7.34
CA GLY A 156 -6.32 19.98 -8.58
C GLY A 156 -5.59 18.90 -9.38
N GLY A 157 -5.66 17.62 -8.97
CA GLY A 157 -4.93 16.50 -9.59
C GLY A 157 -5.19 16.26 -11.07
N GLY A 158 -6.27 16.83 -11.65
CA GLY A 158 -6.53 16.79 -13.10
C GLY A 158 -5.94 17.95 -13.88
N ARG A 159 -5.12 18.82 -13.28
CA ARG A 159 -4.45 19.94 -13.96
C ARG A 159 -3.17 19.46 -14.64
N LEU A 160 -2.85 20.05 -15.79
CA LEU A 160 -1.65 19.72 -16.56
C LEU A 160 -0.37 19.94 -15.75
N GLU A 161 -0.32 21.04 -14.97
CA GLU A 161 0.81 21.39 -14.14
C GLU A 161 1.12 20.28 -13.13
N TYR A 162 0.08 19.82 -12.42
CA TYR A 162 0.23 18.72 -11.46
C TYR A 162 0.69 17.41 -12.11
N LEU A 163 0.12 17.05 -13.25
CA LEU A 163 0.52 15.83 -13.98
C LEU A 163 1.95 15.89 -14.50
N ARG A 164 2.43 17.08 -14.87
CA ARG A 164 3.84 17.30 -15.22
C ARG A 164 4.78 17.23 -14.00
N GLU A 165 4.35 17.78 -12.87
CA GLU A 165 5.09 17.69 -11.59
C GLU A 165 5.28 16.24 -11.12
N LEU A 166 4.35 15.33 -11.44
CA LEU A 166 4.50 13.91 -11.15
C LEU A 166 5.66 13.27 -11.91
N ARG A 167 6.16 13.90 -12.98
CA ARG A 167 7.23 13.37 -13.84
C ARG A 167 6.94 11.93 -14.25
N LEU A 168 5.72 11.70 -14.75
CA LEU A 168 5.29 10.39 -15.23
C LEU A 168 6.27 9.88 -16.28
N GLN A 169 6.65 8.62 -16.18
CA GLN A 169 7.60 7.93 -17.05
C GLN A 169 7.14 6.50 -17.32
N ASN A 170 7.70 5.84 -18.35
CA ASN A 170 7.32 4.49 -18.75
C ASN A 170 5.81 4.39 -19.02
N LEU A 171 5.24 5.39 -19.67
CA LEU A 171 3.81 5.48 -19.94
C LEU A 171 3.32 4.42 -20.95
N ASP A 172 4.24 3.79 -21.68
CA ASP A 172 4.01 2.60 -22.49
C ASP A 172 3.46 1.39 -21.69
N ARG A 173 3.70 1.37 -20.39
CA ARG A 173 3.17 0.34 -19.46
C ARG A 173 1.71 0.53 -19.06
N LEU A 174 1.11 1.67 -19.42
CA LEU A 174 -0.31 1.95 -19.15
C LEU A 174 -1.19 1.45 -20.29
N ASP A 175 -2.21 0.68 -19.95
CA ASP A 175 -3.32 0.39 -20.87
C ASP A 175 -4.29 1.57 -20.89
N LEU A 176 -4.21 2.40 -21.94
CA LEU A 176 -5.04 3.60 -22.07
C LEU A 176 -6.53 3.28 -22.17
N ASP A 177 -6.92 2.11 -22.68
CA ASP A 177 -8.31 1.72 -22.75
C ASP A 177 -8.83 1.27 -21.38
N VAL A 178 -8.01 0.57 -20.60
CA VAL A 178 -8.30 0.29 -19.19
C VAL A 178 -8.43 1.60 -18.41
N LEU A 179 -7.50 2.53 -18.60
CA LEU A 179 -7.51 3.84 -17.94
C LEU A 179 -8.81 4.60 -18.24
N ARG A 180 -9.25 4.66 -19.51
CA ARG A 180 -10.50 5.30 -19.92
C ARG A 180 -11.72 4.62 -19.32
N ARG A 181 -11.82 3.28 -19.41
CA ARG A 181 -12.93 2.51 -18.83
C ARG A 181 -13.03 2.70 -17.34
N GLN A 182 -11.92 2.63 -16.62
CA GLN A 182 -11.91 2.84 -15.18
C GLN A 182 -12.26 4.27 -14.80
N SER A 183 -11.78 5.30 -15.52
CA SER A 183 -12.10 6.69 -15.25
C SER A 183 -13.59 7.00 -15.35
N ALA A 184 -14.29 6.33 -16.28
CA ALA A 184 -15.74 6.46 -16.44
C ALA A 184 -16.50 6.02 -15.17
N VAL A 185 -15.99 5.02 -14.45
CA VAL A 185 -16.59 4.54 -13.18
C VAL A 185 -16.56 5.62 -12.10
N PHE A 186 -15.52 6.45 -12.07
CA PHE A 186 -15.42 7.57 -11.12
C PHE A 186 -16.43 8.69 -11.43
N GLY A 187 -16.83 8.82 -12.67
CA GLY A 187 -17.89 9.75 -13.10
C GLY A 187 -17.58 11.24 -12.94
N THR A 188 -16.30 11.63 -12.74
CA THR A 188 -15.94 13.03 -12.48
C THR A 188 -15.29 13.70 -13.69
N PRO A 189 -15.67 14.97 -14.02
CA PRO A 189 -15.03 15.72 -15.12
C PRO A 189 -13.51 15.88 -14.92
N LYS A 190 -13.06 15.93 -13.68
CA LYS A 190 -11.64 16.00 -13.32
C LYS A 190 -10.85 14.83 -13.89
N LEU A 191 -11.36 13.61 -13.72
CA LEU A 191 -10.69 12.41 -14.20
C LEU A 191 -10.72 12.27 -15.72
N ARG A 192 -11.81 12.68 -16.37
CA ARG A 192 -11.85 12.71 -17.84
C ARG A 192 -10.74 13.61 -18.40
N ARG A 193 -10.64 14.85 -17.90
CA ARG A 193 -9.56 15.77 -18.31
C ARG A 193 -8.16 15.19 -18.05
N ALA A 194 -7.97 14.56 -16.89
CA ALA A 194 -6.67 13.94 -16.57
C ALA A 194 -6.32 12.82 -17.55
N VAL A 195 -7.28 11.98 -17.92
CA VAL A 195 -7.07 10.89 -18.89
C VAL A 195 -6.72 11.45 -20.28
N ASP A 196 -7.37 12.55 -20.71
CA ASP A 196 -7.03 13.20 -21.98
C ASP A 196 -5.59 13.72 -21.97
N VAL A 197 -5.18 14.39 -20.88
CA VAL A 197 -3.80 14.88 -20.71
C VAL A 197 -2.79 13.73 -20.66
N ILE A 198 -3.06 12.67 -19.88
CA ILE A 198 -2.19 11.49 -19.80
C ILE A 198 -2.05 10.83 -21.17
N THR A 199 -3.16 10.70 -21.92
CA THR A 199 -3.13 10.16 -23.29
C THR A 199 -2.23 10.99 -24.21
N GLN A 200 -2.26 12.33 -24.09
CA GLN A 200 -1.37 13.20 -24.85
C GLN A 200 0.10 13.02 -24.46
N LEU A 201 0.39 12.95 -23.15
CA LEU A 201 1.75 12.73 -22.65
C LEU A 201 2.32 11.39 -23.13
N THR A 202 1.52 10.30 -23.08
CA THR A 202 1.94 8.99 -23.58
C THR A 202 2.29 9.03 -25.07
N ARG A 203 1.48 9.74 -25.89
CA ARG A 203 1.76 9.87 -27.32
C ARG A 203 3.00 10.72 -27.59
N GLN A 204 3.27 11.72 -26.76
CA GLN A 204 4.46 12.55 -26.89
C GLN A 204 5.71 11.75 -26.52
N GLU A 205 5.68 11.03 -25.41
CA GLU A 205 6.79 10.16 -25.00
C GLU A 205 7.13 9.11 -26.08
N ALA A 206 6.11 8.47 -26.68
CA ALA A 206 6.33 7.52 -27.77
C ALA A 206 7.03 8.13 -28.98
N ARG A 207 6.67 9.35 -29.37
CA ARG A 207 7.32 10.07 -30.49
C ARG A 207 8.77 10.44 -30.18
N ASP A 208 9.03 10.85 -28.94
CA ASP A 208 10.39 11.24 -28.54
C ASP A 208 11.35 10.02 -28.56
N TYR A 209 10.83 8.79 -28.33
CA TYR A 209 11.61 7.54 -28.47
C TYR A 209 11.81 7.10 -29.93
N GLU A 210 10.90 7.41 -30.85
CA GLU A 210 11.05 7.06 -32.28
C GLU A 210 12.06 7.93 -33.04
N VAL A 211 12.47 9.07 -32.45
CA VAL A 211 13.40 10.04 -33.07
C VAL A 211 14.86 9.80 -32.64
N LEU A 212 15.09 8.89 -31.69
CA LEU A 212 16.44 8.49 -31.21
C LEU A 212 16.89 7.18 -31.89
#